data_e1750976b69e72401180e2974691f741
#
_entry.id   e1750976b69e72401180e2974691f741
#
_cell.length_a   1.000
_cell.length_b   1.000
_cell.length_c   1.000
_cell.angle_alpha   90.00
_cell.angle_beta   90.00
_cell.angle_gamma   90.00
#
_symmetry.space_group_name_H-M   'P 1'
#
loop_
_entity.id
_entity.type
_entity.pdbx_description
1 polymer ?
#
loop_
_entity_poly.entity_id
_entity_poly.type
_entity_poly.pdbx_seq_one_letter_code
_entity_poly.pdbx_strand_id
1 'polypeptide(L)'
;MGRFKQHKIVIENTLFLSIIEFVNMLVPILALPYVIKTIGKDNYGLVIFAQSIIAYIIIIINFGLNISAVKLVSENRHDKIRISQIVSSVVCTKFILWLIVTLLYAICIVIIPSMRNCWELYSIVFIATLFEIIFPQWYYQGVERMKYITLIRLISVAFYLSTLFVFVRTKDDFLYVPLLQSIGAVLSGIFGLMMLLFVEKVKYVLPSVGLIKKTFSDGIPFFFSQLSKTINENIAVTMAGILLGMGDAAILGVSKRIITFAATPGEMLCNALYPRNSFNKDRIYFRGFLKFIFLAVVIEVVIAFYLIPYVVEFFAGDTMPDAVMVTRFYLLYLMFVPIVTYVGYSGLIAFGHAKAFNTSIYISVFVQLLLYLLFFATDYFNMYAFVAANTLSMLSMLIYRMVYCRKYKLV
;
A
#
# COMPACT_ATOMS: atom_id res chain seq x y z
N MET A 1 10.91 30.68 21.35
CA MET A 1 11.81 29.61 20.85
C MET A 1 11.07 28.33 20.42
N GLY A 2 9.91 28.00 20.95
CA GLY A 2 9.17 26.76 20.62
C GLY A 2 8.60 26.65 19.19
N ARG A 3 7.97 27.69 18.66
CA ARG A 3 7.31 27.63 17.34
C ARG A 3 8.28 27.39 16.16
N PHE A 4 9.43 28.08 16.14
CA PHE A 4 10.45 27.89 15.11
C PHE A 4 11.02 26.46 15.10
N LYS A 5 11.24 25.87 16.29
CA LYS A 5 11.73 24.50 16.42
C LYS A 5 10.70 23.47 15.92
N GLN A 6 9.41 23.70 16.20
CA GLN A 6 8.33 22.86 15.70
C GLN A 6 8.20 22.93 14.17
N HIS A 7 8.25 24.12 13.57
CA HIS A 7 8.24 24.29 12.13
C HIS A 7 9.41 23.58 11.43
N LYS A 8 10.62 23.64 12.02
CA LYS A 8 11.78 22.94 11.49
C LYS A 8 11.57 21.41 11.47
N ILE A 9 11.07 20.83 12.56
CA ILE A 9 10.79 19.39 12.66
C ILE A 9 9.75 18.97 11.61
N VAL A 10 8.68 19.75 11.42
CA VAL A 10 7.66 19.45 10.41
C VAL A 10 8.25 19.46 9.00
N ILE A 11 9.07 20.47 8.67
CA ILE A 11 9.72 20.56 7.36
C ILE A 11 10.67 19.38 7.14
N GLU A 12 11.52 19.06 8.13
CA GLU A 12 12.44 17.93 8.05
C GLU A 12 11.68 16.60 7.86
N ASN A 13 10.63 16.34 8.63
CA ASN A 13 9.83 15.14 8.50
C ASN A 13 9.11 15.06 7.14
N THR A 14 8.59 16.17 6.63
CA THR A 14 7.97 16.22 5.30
C THR A 14 9.00 15.91 4.21
N LEU A 15 10.21 16.44 4.30
CA LEU A 15 11.31 16.17 3.37
C LEU A 15 11.66 14.67 3.36
N PHE A 16 11.83 14.06 4.54
CA PHE A 16 12.12 12.63 4.65
C PHE A 16 11.00 11.75 4.10
N LEU A 17 9.73 12.10 4.36
CA LEU A 17 8.59 11.39 3.75
C LEU A 17 8.58 11.54 2.22
N SER A 18 8.88 12.73 1.70
CA SER A 18 8.97 12.93 0.24
C SER A 18 10.10 12.10 -0.39
N ILE A 19 11.22 11.92 0.30
CA ILE A 19 12.32 11.04 -0.14
C ILE A 19 11.83 9.57 -0.18
N ILE A 20 11.08 9.13 0.84
CA ILE A 20 10.52 7.77 0.85
C ILE A 20 9.59 7.56 -0.36
N GLU A 21 8.69 8.50 -0.61
CA GLU A 21 7.77 8.41 -1.75
C GLU A 21 8.52 8.40 -3.09
N PHE A 22 9.51 9.27 -3.24
CA PHE A 22 10.37 9.28 -4.43
C PHE A 22 11.08 7.93 -4.64
N VAL A 23 11.65 7.35 -3.58
CA VAL A 23 12.30 6.04 -3.63
C VAL A 23 11.31 4.93 -3.96
N ASN A 24 10.12 4.95 -3.36
CA ASN A 24 9.07 3.99 -3.66
C ASN A 24 8.63 4.03 -5.13
N MET A 25 8.69 5.20 -5.78
CA MET A 25 8.46 5.34 -7.23
C MET A 25 9.66 4.86 -8.07
N LEU A 26 10.87 5.20 -7.64
CA LEU A 26 12.09 4.93 -8.40
C LEU A 26 12.40 3.43 -8.49
N VAL A 27 12.21 2.70 -7.40
CA VAL A 27 12.52 1.25 -7.33
C VAL A 27 11.81 0.43 -8.41
N PRO A 28 10.48 0.54 -8.58
CA PRO A 28 9.82 -0.18 -9.66
C PRO A 28 10.23 0.27 -11.05
N ILE A 29 10.54 1.57 -11.26
CA ILE A 29 11.00 2.08 -12.55
C ILE A 29 12.33 1.43 -12.95
N LEU A 30 13.22 1.19 -12.00
CA LEU A 30 14.52 0.57 -12.27
C LEU A 30 14.44 -0.96 -12.27
N ALA A 31 13.76 -1.56 -11.32
CA ALA A 31 13.74 -3.01 -11.13
C ALA A 31 12.76 -3.72 -12.07
N LEU A 32 11.56 -3.15 -12.29
CA LEU A 32 10.48 -3.85 -12.96
C LEU A 32 10.80 -4.20 -14.42
N PRO A 33 11.32 -3.26 -15.26
CA PRO A 33 11.69 -3.59 -16.63
C PRO A 33 12.73 -4.70 -16.72
N TYR A 34 13.72 -4.66 -15.84
CA TYR A 34 14.74 -5.68 -15.75
C TYR A 34 14.17 -7.04 -15.36
N VAL A 35 13.38 -7.08 -14.27
CA VAL A 35 12.76 -8.31 -13.77
C VAL A 35 11.87 -8.94 -14.83
N ILE A 36 10.93 -8.20 -15.43
CA ILE A 36 10.00 -8.76 -16.41
C ILE A 36 10.73 -9.32 -17.64
N LYS A 37 11.73 -8.58 -18.15
CA LYS A 37 12.50 -9.02 -19.33
C LYS A 37 13.38 -10.23 -19.02
N THR A 38 13.89 -10.36 -17.78
CA THR A 38 14.78 -11.45 -17.38
C THR A 38 14.01 -12.72 -17.05
N ILE A 39 13.03 -12.64 -16.13
CA ILE A 39 12.32 -13.84 -15.66
C ILE A 39 11.10 -14.22 -16.51
N GLY A 40 10.63 -13.31 -17.35
CA GLY A 40 9.47 -13.50 -18.24
C GLY A 40 8.12 -13.26 -17.54
N LYS A 41 7.08 -13.19 -18.38
CA LYS A 41 5.71 -12.82 -17.95
C LYS A 41 5.14 -13.76 -16.90
N ASP A 42 5.23 -15.08 -17.10
CA ASP A 42 4.55 -16.05 -16.23
C ASP A 42 5.22 -16.16 -14.87
N ASN A 43 6.56 -16.19 -14.81
CA ASN A 43 7.29 -16.18 -13.54
C ASN A 43 7.06 -14.86 -12.78
N TYR A 44 7.02 -13.72 -13.47
CA TYR A 44 6.67 -12.46 -12.85
C TYR A 44 5.23 -12.50 -12.30
N GLY A 45 4.30 -13.08 -13.05
CA GLY A 45 2.92 -13.31 -12.61
C GLY A 45 2.83 -14.13 -11.33
N LEU A 46 3.59 -15.23 -11.24
CA LEU A 46 3.69 -16.05 -10.03
C LEU A 46 4.17 -15.23 -8.83
N VAL A 47 5.22 -14.43 -9.03
CA VAL A 47 5.78 -13.59 -7.95
C VAL A 47 4.76 -12.56 -7.45
N ILE A 48 4.12 -11.79 -8.34
CA ILE A 48 3.16 -10.78 -7.90
C ILE A 48 1.88 -11.36 -7.34
N PHE A 49 1.45 -12.53 -7.83
CA PHE A 49 0.34 -13.26 -7.25
C PHE A 49 0.65 -13.69 -5.81
N ALA A 50 1.80 -14.31 -5.57
CA ALA A 50 2.24 -14.67 -4.23
C ALA A 50 2.36 -13.43 -3.31
N GLN A 51 2.91 -12.33 -3.81
CA GLN A 51 3.00 -11.05 -3.08
C GLN A 51 1.62 -10.46 -2.78
N SER A 52 0.62 -10.62 -3.66
CA SER A 52 -0.75 -10.17 -3.41
C SER A 52 -1.39 -10.92 -2.24
N ILE A 53 -1.13 -12.20 -2.08
CA ILE A 53 -1.56 -13.00 -0.91
C ILE A 53 -0.87 -12.50 0.37
N ILE A 54 0.43 -12.25 0.31
CA ILE A 54 1.20 -11.71 1.45
C ILE A 54 0.69 -10.34 1.88
N ALA A 55 0.21 -9.51 0.95
CA ALA A 55 -0.37 -8.21 1.31
C ALA A 55 -1.57 -8.34 2.26
N TYR A 56 -2.45 -9.33 2.07
CA TYR A 56 -3.54 -9.61 3.01
C TYR A 56 -3.02 -10.13 4.35
N ILE A 57 -2.01 -10.99 4.33
CA ILE A 57 -1.37 -11.52 5.53
C ILE A 57 -0.75 -10.40 6.37
N ILE A 58 -0.05 -9.46 5.74
CA ILE A 58 0.55 -8.29 6.39
C ILE A 58 -0.52 -7.47 7.12
N ILE A 59 -1.70 -7.27 6.53
CA ILE A 59 -2.78 -6.54 7.20
C ILE A 59 -3.31 -7.29 8.43
N ILE A 60 -3.38 -8.62 8.38
CA ILE A 60 -3.77 -9.44 9.54
C ILE A 60 -2.73 -9.33 10.66
N ILE A 61 -1.44 -9.40 10.33
CA ILE A 61 -0.34 -9.26 11.31
C ILE A 61 -0.34 -7.86 11.93
N ASN A 62 -0.48 -6.83 11.10
CA ASN A 62 -0.48 -5.44 11.55
C ASN A 62 -1.76 -5.07 12.32
N PHE A 63 -2.88 -5.68 12.02
CA PHE A 63 -4.17 -5.55 12.71
C PHE A 63 -4.57 -4.10 13.06
N GLY A 64 -4.24 -3.15 12.19
CA GLY A 64 -4.47 -1.71 12.45
C GLY A 64 -3.55 -1.09 13.51
N LEU A 65 -2.63 -1.87 14.10
CA LEU A 65 -1.74 -1.43 15.18
C LEU A 65 -0.74 -0.37 14.71
N ASN A 66 -0.38 -0.36 13.43
CA ASN A 66 0.47 0.69 12.87
C ASN A 66 -0.15 2.09 12.97
N ILE A 67 -1.49 2.21 13.04
CA ILE A 67 -2.18 3.50 13.19
C ILE A 67 -2.47 3.81 14.65
N SER A 68 -3.05 2.84 15.39
CA SER A 68 -3.38 3.03 16.81
C SER A 68 -2.16 3.29 17.68
N ALA A 69 -1.04 2.59 17.40
CA ALA A 69 0.19 2.75 18.14
C ALA A 69 0.88 4.11 17.89
N VAL A 70 0.80 4.67 16.69
CA VAL A 70 1.33 6.03 16.42
C VAL A 70 0.70 7.04 17.37
N LYS A 71 -0.62 6.99 17.53
CA LYS A 71 -1.36 7.87 18.44
C LYS A 71 -0.88 7.69 19.88
N LEU A 72 -0.84 6.43 20.36
CA LEU A 72 -0.43 6.12 21.73
C LEU A 72 1.01 6.59 22.04
N VAL A 73 1.93 6.40 21.11
CA VAL A 73 3.33 6.85 21.25
C VAL A 73 3.40 8.38 21.24
N SER A 74 2.68 9.05 20.34
CA SER A 74 2.66 10.52 20.26
C SER A 74 2.14 11.17 21.56
N GLU A 75 1.10 10.61 22.15
CA GLU A 75 0.51 11.09 23.39
C GLU A 75 1.43 10.87 24.61
N ASN A 76 2.30 9.85 24.56
CA ASN A 76 3.16 9.45 25.69
C ASN A 76 4.68 9.65 25.42
N ARG A 77 5.07 10.45 24.43
CA ARG A 77 6.46 10.56 23.93
C ARG A 77 7.47 11.00 24.99
N HIS A 78 7.04 11.60 26.08
CA HIS A 78 7.91 12.05 27.17
C HIS A 78 8.05 11.03 28.32
N ASP A 79 7.22 9.99 28.35
CA ASP A 79 7.25 8.93 29.34
C ASP A 79 7.88 7.65 28.79
N LYS A 80 9.17 7.46 29.10
CA LYS A 80 9.95 6.29 28.62
C LYS A 80 9.43 4.95 29.14
N ILE A 81 8.85 4.92 30.36
CA ILE A 81 8.30 3.69 30.92
C ILE A 81 7.03 3.31 30.14
N ARG A 82 6.17 4.29 29.93
CA ARG A 82 4.92 4.07 29.17
C ARG A 82 5.20 3.69 27.73
N ILE A 83 6.16 4.34 27.08
CA ILE A 83 6.61 3.97 25.73
C ILE A 83 7.09 2.52 25.69
N SER A 84 7.92 2.10 26.64
CA SER A 84 8.41 0.72 26.70
C SER A 84 7.26 -0.30 26.83
N GLN A 85 6.24 0.02 27.63
CA GLN A 85 5.03 -0.81 27.74
C GLN A 85 4.23 -0.85 26.43
N ILE A 86 4.05 0.29 25.76
CA ILE A 86 3.33 0.37 24.46
C ILE A 86 4.09 -0.44 23.42
N VAL A 87 5.41 -0.24 23.28
CA VAL A 87 6.24 -0.98 22.32
C VAL A 87 6.15 -2.48 22.58
N SER A 88 6.33 -2.90 23.82
CA SER A 88 6.29 -4.32 24.18
C SER A 88 4.92 -4.95 23.89
N SER A 89 3.82 -4.24 24.20
CA SER A 89 2.48 -4.77 23.96
C SER A 89 2.16 -4.89 22.47
N VAL A 90 2.53 -3.90 21.65
CA VAL A 90 2.28 -3.92 20.20
C VAL A 90 3.12 -5.01 19.52
N VAL A 91 4.42 -5.09 19.85
CA VAL A 91 5.29 -6.14 19.28
C VAL A 91 4.83 -7.54 19.69
N CYS A 92 4.47 -7.73 20.96
CA CYS A 92 3.96 -9.01 21.44
C CYS A 92 2.63 -9.38 20.75
N THR A 93 1.71 -8.44 20.60
CA THR A 93 0.44 -8.67 19.89
C THR A 93 0.68 -9.05 18.43
N LYS A 94 1.53 -8.33 17.70
CA LYS A 94 1.91 -8.66 16.33
C LYS A 94 2.58 -10.03 16.22
N PHE A 95 3.46 -10.36 17.18
CA PHE A 95 4.16 -11.66 17.19
C PHE A 95 3.17 -12.83 17.40
N ILE A 96 2.19 -12.68 18.30
CA ILE A 96 1.13 -13.68 18.49
C ILE A 96 0.31 -13.84 17.20
N LEU A 97 -0.11 -12.75 16.59
CA LEU A 97 -0.83 -12.79 15.30
C LEU A 97 0.00 -13.45 14.21
N TRP A 98 1.28 -13.14 14.14
CA TRP A 98 2.21 -13.73 13.17
C TRP A 98 2.35 -15.24 13.37
N LEU A 99 2.46 -15.73 14.61
CA LEU A 99 2.51 -17.17 14.89
C LEU A 99 1.24 -17.88 14.42
N ILE A 100 0.07 -17.31 14.71
CA ILE A 100 -1.21 -17.88 14.28
C ILE A 100 -1.28 -17.92 12.74
N VAL A 101 -0.93 -16.82 12.09
CA VAL A 101 -0.96 -16.73 10.63
C VAL A 101 0.07 -17.64 9.99
N THR A 102 1.26 -17.78 10.59
CA THR A 102 2.30 -18.73 10.12
C THR A 102 1.77 -20.17 10.10
N LEU A 103 1.09 -20.58 11.17
CA LEU A 103 0.51 -21.93 11.24
C LEU A 103 -0.57 -22.12 10.17
N LEU A 104 -1.50 -21.15 10.04
CA LEU A 104 -2.57 -21.22 9.04
C LEU A 104 -1.99 -21.21 7.61
N TYR A 105 -1.00 -20.37 7.35
CA TYR A 105 -0.35 -20.27 6.04
C TYR A 105 0.41 -21.55 5.67
N ALA A 106 1.13 -22.16 6.63
CA ALA A 106 1.79 -23.44 6.42
C ALA A 106 0.78 -24.56 6.08
N ILE A 107 -0.37 -24.58 6.77
CA ILE A 107 -1.48 -25.49 6.46
C ILE A 107 -2.00 -25.24 5.03
N CYS A 108 -2.18 -23.99 4.61
CA CYS A 108 -2.60 -23.65 3.25
C CYS A 108 -1.60 -24.14 2.20
N ILE A 109 -0.28 -23.99 2.43
CA ILE A 109 0.76 -24.48 1.51
C ILE A 109 0.66 -26.00 1.33
N VAL A 110 0.35 -26.74 2.39
CA VAL A 110 0.25 -28.22 2.34
C VAL A 110 -1.04 -28.66 1.65
N ILE A 111 -2.16 -28.00 1.93
CA ILE A 111 -3.49 -28.42 1.45
C ILE A 111 -3.75 -27.98 0.01
N ILE A 112 -3.36 -26.75 -0.37
CA ILE A 112 -3.66 -26.18 -1.68
C ILE A 112 -2.65 -26.66 -2.72
N PRO A 113 -3.04 -27.46 -3.74
CA PRO A 113 -2.10 -28.06 -4.68
C PRO A 113 -1.25 -27.03 -5.42
N SER A 114 -1.83 -25.89 -5.84
CA SER A 114 -1.09 -24.82 -6.52
C SER A 114 -0.01 -24.18 -5.64
N MET A 115 -0.27 -24.02 -4.34
CA MET A 115 0.73 -23.52 -3.40
C MET A 115 1.80 -24.56 -3.08
N ARG A 116 1.39 -25.82 -2.94
CA ARG A 116 2.32 -26.94 -2.67
C ARG A 116 3.30 -27.14 -3.79
N ASN A 117 2.88 -27.03 -5.05
CA ASN A 117 3.77 -27.19 -6.20
C ASN A 117 4.82 -26.07 -6.32
N CYS A 118 4.57 -24.91 -5.72
CA CYS A 118 5.48 -23.75 -5.69
C CYS A 118 5.82 -23.34 -4.25
N TRP A 119 5.91 -24.30 -3.32
CA TRP A 119 6.06 -24.04 -1.88
C TRP A 119 7.28 -23.16 -1.55
N GLU A 120 8.35 -23.26 -2.33
CA GLU A 120 9.55 -22.44 -2.18
C GLU A 120 9.22 -20.95 -2.34
N LEU A 121 8.52 -20.60 -3.42
CA LEU A 121 8.10 -19.22 -3.66
C LEU A 121 7.24 -18.68 -2.51
N TYR A 122 6.21 -19.44 -2.10
CA TYR A 122 5.31 -19.02 -1.03
C TYR A 122 6.01 -18.89 0.32
N SER A 123 6.98 -19.76 0.60
CA SER A 123 7.81 -19.66 1.81
C SER A 123 8.73 -18.44 1.78
N ILE A 124 9.36 -18.17 0.64
CA ILE A 124 10.26 -17.02 0.45
C ILE A 124 9.51 -15.70 0.62
N VAL A 125 8.35 -15.52 -0.04
CA VAL A 125 7.59 -14.27 0.08
C VAL A 125 7.05 -14.05 1.50
N PHE A 126 6.82 -15.15 2.27
CA PHE A 126 6.39 -15.06 3.66
C PHE A 126 7.47 -14.50 4.59
N ILE A 127 8.76 -14.68 4.27
CA ILE A 127 9.88 -14.12 5.05
C ILE A 127 9.75 -12.60 5.18
N ALA A 128 9.23 -11.90 4.16
CA ALA A 128 9.02 -10.46 4.22
C ALA A 128 8.13 -10.01 5.39
N THR A 129 7.24 -10.88 5.88
CA THR A 129 6.35 -10.58 7.00
C THR A 129 7.09 -10.40 8.33
N LEU A 130 8.31 -10.94 8.46
CA LEU A 130 9.16 -10.72 9.64
C LEU A 130 9.53 -9.25 9.82
N PHE A 131 9.67 -8.49 8.73
CA PHE A 131 9.92 -7.05 8.78
C PHE A 131 8.83 -6.31 9.58
N GLU A 132 7.56 -6.71 9.45
CA GLU A 132 6.42 -6.07 10.12
C GLU A 132 6.45 -6.19 11.64
N ILE A 133 7.15 -7.21 12.15
CA ILE A 133 7.32 -7.44 13.58
C ILE A 133 8.59 -6.76 14.07
N ILE A 134 9.67 -6.92 13.30
CA ILE A 134 11.03 -6.47 13.68
C ILE A 134 11.12 -4.95 13.65
N PHE A 135 10.52 -4.29 12.64
CA PHE A 135 10.63 -2.85 12.46
C PHE A 135 9.43 -2.08 13.00
N PRO A 136 9.55 -1.39 14.12
CA PRO A 136 8.48 -0.59 14.70
C PRO A 136 8.37 0.79 14.02
N GLN A 137 8.00 0.82 12.74
CA GLN A 137 7.84 2.06 11.97
C GLN A 137 6.90 3.05 12.68
N TRP A 138 5.80 2.56 13.26
CA TRP A 138 4.83 3.34 14.02
C TRP A 138 5.44 4.07 15.22
N TYR A 139 6.47 3.50 15.85
CA TYR A 139 7.20 4.17 16.94
C TYR A 139 7.90 5.43 16.42
N TYR A 140 8.69 5.30 15.35
CA TYR A 140 9.43 6.44 14.77
C TYR A 140 8.50 7.51 14.22
N GLN A 141 7.32 7.13 13.71
CA GLN A 141 6.25 8.05 13.33
C GLN A 141 5.69 8.81 14.54
N GLY A 142 5.40 8.11 15.62
CA GLY A 142 4.85 8.68 16.85
C GLY A 142 5.80 9.64 17.57
N VAL A 143 7.12 9.38 17.52
CA VAL A 143 8.15 10.28 18.07
C VAL A 143 8.64 11.35 17.06
N GLU A 144 8.01 11.44 15.87
CA GLU A 144 8.33 12.41 14.82
C GLU A 144 9.79 12.31 14.31
N ARG A 145 10.33 11.09 14.20
CA ARG A 145 11.70 10.82 13.73
C ARG A 145 11.74 10.11 12.39
N MET A 146 11.14 10.74 11.36
CA MET A 146 11.00 10.17 10.02
C MET A 146 12.33 9.83 9.34
N LYS A 147 13.42 10.52 9.70
CA LYS A 147 14.76 10.24 9.17
C LYS A 147 15.19 8.79 9.32
N TYR A 148 14.82 8.11 10.40
CA TYR A 148 15.18 6.71 10.63
C TYR A 148 14.40 5.78 9.70
N ILE A 149 13.11 6.06 9.47
CA ILE A 149 12.29 5.31 8.53
C ILE A 149 12.88 5.42 7.12
N THR A 150 13.27 6.64 6.72
CA THR A 150 13.90 6.91 5.42
C THR A 150 15.21 6.16 5.28
N LEU A 151 16.09 6.22 6.27
CA LEU A 151 17.38 5.53 6.25
C LEU A 151 17.19 4.01 6.10
N ILE A 152 16.31 3.42 6.91
CA ILE A 152 16.02 1.98 6.88
C ILE A 152 15.46 1.58 5.51
N ARG A 153 14.57 2.39 4.94
CA ARG A 153 14.02 2.15 3.60
C ARG A 153 15.10 2.22 2.52
N LEU A 154 15.99 3.21 2.59
CA LEU A 154 17.11 3.35 1.66
C LEU A 154 18.06 2.17 1.71
N ILE A 155 18.40 1.66 2.90
CA ILE A 155 19.23 0.47 3.07
C ILE A 155 18.58 -0.75 2.40
N SER A 156 17.29 -0.99 2.66
CA SER A 156 16.55 -2.10 2.04
C SER A 156 16.55 -2.02 0.51
N VAL A 157 16.29 -0.82 -0.02
CA VAL A 157 16.24 -0.58 -1.47
C VAL A 157 17.61 -0.73 -2.11
N ALA A 158 18.64 -0.13 -1.52
CA ALA A 158 20.00 -0.24 -2.02
C ALA A 158 20.48 -1.69 -2.06
N PHE A 159 20.20 -2.45 -1.01
CA PHE A 159 20.47 -3.89 -0.97
C PHE A 159 19.73 -4.62 -2.10
N TYR A 160 18.43 -4.41 -2.21
CA TYR A 160 17.62 -5.08 -3.24
C TYR A 160 18.11 -4.77 -4.65
N LEU A 161 18.29 -3.49 -5.00
CA LEU A 161 18.71 -3.11 -6.34
C LEU A 161 20.12 -3.61 -6.68
N SER A 162 21.08 -3.49 -5.75
CA SER A 162 22.44 -3.95 -5.98
C SER A 162 22.51 -5.48 -6.18
N THR A 163 21.78 -6.24 -5.38
CA THR A 163 21.78 -7.70 -5.46
C THR A 163 20.93 -8.24 -6.62
N LEU A 164 19.83 -7.54 -6.98
CA LEU A 164 18.94 -7.91 -8.08
C LEU A 164 19.72 -8.11 -9.39
N PHE A 165 20.50 -7.09 -9.78
CA PHE A 165 21.25 -7.13 -11.04
C PHE A 165 22.41 -8.13 -11.05
N VAL A 166 22.86 -8.59 -9.88
CA VAL A 166 23.92 -9.59 -9.73
C VAL A 166 23.38 -11.02 -9.79
N PHE A 167 22.27 -11.28 -9.10
CA PHE A 167 21.78 -12.64 -8.89
C PHE A 167 20.67 -13.07 -9.85
N VAL A 168 19.89 -12.13 -10.40
CA VAL A 168 18.78 -12.45 -11.31
C VAL A 168 19.25 -12.24 -12.76
N ARG A 169 19.59 -13.32 -13.47
CA ARG A 169 20.14 -13.25 -14.83
C ARG A 169 19.38 -14.11 -15.84
N THR A 170 18.68 -15.12 -15.37
CA THR A 170 17.95 -16.09 -16.20
C THR A 170 16.49 -16.21 -15.75
N LYS A 171 15.69 -16.92 -16.54
CA LYS A 171 14.27 -17.18 -16.19
C LYS A 171 14.12 -18.02 -14.93
N ASP A 172 15.08 -18.90 -14.66
CA ASP A 172 15.05 -19.81 -13.52
C ASP A 172 15.38 -19.10 -12.19
N ASP A 173 15.94 -17.90 -12.27
CA ASP A 173 16.31 -17.09 -11.11
C ASP A 173 15.11 -16.33 -10.49
N PHE A 174 13.89 -16.60 -10.91
CA PHE A 174 12.69 -15.84 -10.47
C PHE A 174 12.48 -15.88 -8.96
N LEU A 175 12.90 -16.92 -8.27
CA LEU A 175 12.82 -17.04 -6.80
C LEU A 175 13.73 -16.02 -6.09
N TYR A 176 14.85 -15.62 -6.71
CA TYR A 176 15.72 -14.60 -6.12
C TYR A 176 15.05 -13.23 -6.04
N VAL A 177 14.10 -12.92 -6.91
CA VAL A 177 13.42 -11.61 -6.88
C VAL A 177 12.74 -11.36 -5.53
N PRO A 178 11.80 -12.18 -5.06
CA PRO A 178 11.18 -12.00 -3.74
C PRO A 178 12.14 -12.32 -2.60
N LEU A 179 13.11 -13.21 -2.79
CA LEU A 179 14.11 -13.55 -1.76
C LEU A 179 14.96 -12.33 -1.39
N LEU A 180 15.52 -11.65 -2.38
CA LEU A 180 16.37 -10.48 -2.18
C LEU A 180 15.58 -9.31 -1.58
N GLN A 181 14.32 -9.13 -1.99
CA GLN A 181 13.41 -8.17 -1.36
C GLN A 181 13.18 -8.48 0.12
N SER A 182 12.91 -9.75 0.44
CA SER A 182 12.65 -10.21 1.81
C SER A 182 13.89 -10.07 2.69
N ILE A 183 15.06 -10.48 2.20
CA ILE A 183 16.32 -10.34 2.92
C ILE A 183 16.63 -8.86 3.17
N GLY A 184 16.51 -8.00 2.15
CA GLY A 184 16.71 -6.56 2.30
C GLY A 184 15.78 -5.92 3.33
N ALA A 185 14.51 -6.34 3.34
CA ALA A 185 13.54 -5.89 4.33
C ALA A 185 13.92 -6.36 5.75
N VAL A 186 14.25 -7.64 5.94
CA VAL A 186 14.61 -8.18 7.25
C VAL A 186 15.90 -7.54 7.78
N LEU A 187 16.95 -7.43 6.97
CA LEU A 187 18.21 -6.78 7.37
C LEU A 187 18.00 -5.33 7.79
N SER A 188 17.24 -4.57 7.02
CA SER A 188 16.91 -3.19 7.36
C SER A 188 16.02 -3.11 8.59
N GLY A 189 15.11 -4.06 8.78
CA GLY A 189 14.29 -4.19 9.98
C GLY A 189 15.12 -4.43 11.24
N ILE A 190 16.10 -5.34 11.17
CA ILE A 190 17.05 -5.61 12.26
C ILE A 190 17.83 -4.33 12.61
N PHE A 191 18.31 -3.61 11.61
CA PHE A 191 18.97 -2.33 11.84
C PHE A 191 18.05 -1.31 12.57
N GLY A 192 16.79 -1.22 12.15
CA GLY A 192 15.78 -0.38 12.81
C GLY A 192 15.49 -0.81 14.25
N LEU A 193 15.45 -2.12 14.52
CA LEU A 193 15.31 -2.66 15.87
C LEU A 193 16.55 -2.33 16.75
N MET A 194 17.76 -2.48 16.21
CA MET A 194 18.97 -2.10 16.93
C MET A 194 18.96 -0.62 17.28
N MET A 195 18.54 0.26 16.38
CA MET A 195 18.38 1.69 16.69
C MET A 195 17.37 1.92 17.80
N LEU A 196 16.24 1.20 17.82
CA LEU A 196 15.24 1.31 18.90
C LEU A 196 15.83 0.92 20.27
N LEU A 197 16.58 -0.17 20.32
CA LEU A 197 17.14 -0.69 21.58
C LEU A 197 18.34 0.13 22.08
N PHE A 198 19.29 0.45 21.20
CA PHE A 198 20.56 1.06 21.60
C PHE A 198 20.55 2.60 21.54
N VAL A 199 19.87 3.20 20.56
CA VAL A 199 19.83 4.67 20.41
C VAL A 199 18.68 5.27 21.19
N GLU A 200 17.46 4.73 21.00
CA GLU A 200 16.26 5.22 21.71
C GLU A 200 16.18 4.70 23.14
N LYS A 201 16.91 3.61 23.44
CA LYS A 201 16.97 2.97 24.76
C LYS A 201 15.60 2.52 25.27
N VAL A 202 14.75 2.08 24.35
CA VAL A 202 13.46 1.48 24.69
C VAL A 202 13.71 0.08 25.24
N LYS A 203 13.12 -0.22 26.41
CA LYS A 203 13.25 -1.54 27.06
C LYS A 203 12.04 -2.40 26.73
N TYR A 204 12.28 -3.66 26.41
CA TYR A 204 11.20 -4.64 26.35
C TYR A 204 10.81 -5.09 27.76
N VAL A 205 9.51 -4.98 28.05
CA VAL A 205 8.90 -5.41 29.32
C VAL A 205 7.77 -6.36 28.96
N LEU A 206 7.70 -7.53 29.62
CA LEU A 206 6.61 -8.48 29.34
C LEU A 206 5.26 -7.83 29.63
N PRO A 207 4.41 -7.66 28.59
CA PRO A 207 3.12 -7.00 28.76
C PRO A 207 2.13 -7.93 29.49
N SER A 208 1.27 -7.35 30.33
CA SER A 208 0.17 -8.10 30.92
C SER A 208 -0.85 -8.52 29.84
N VAL A 209 -1.55 -9.63 30.08
CA VAL A 209 -2.61 -10.12 29.18
C VAL A 209 -3.70 -9.04 28.95
N GLY A 210 -4.02 -8.27 30.00
CA GLY A 210 -4.96 -7.16 29.90
C GLY A 210 -4.49 -6.06 28.93
N LEU A 211 -3.19 -5.74 28.92
CA LEU A 211 -2.61 -4.77 28.00
C LEU A 211 -2.61 -5.27 26.57
N ILE A 212 -2.31 -6.56 26.35
CA ILE A 212 -2.38 -7.19 25.00
C ILE A 212 -3.80 -7.14 24.47
N LYS A 213 -4.82 -7.53 25.29
CA LYS A 213 -6.23 -7.46 24.88
C LYS A 213 -6.67 -6.04 24.54
N LYS A 214 -6.23 -5.05 25.33
CA LYS A 214 -6.50 -3.64 25.06
C LYS A 214 -5.87 -3.20 23.73
N THR A 215 -4.59 -3.50 23.52
CA THR A 215 -3.86 -3.19 22.28
C THR A 215 -4.56 -3.80 21.08
N PHE A 216 -4.98 -5.05 21.15
CA PHE A 216 -5.73 -5.72 20.09
C PHE A 216 -7.08 -5.01 19.84
N SER A 217 -7.84 -4.69 20.87
CA SER A 217 -9.13 -3.98 20.75
C SER A 217 -8.97 -2.60 20.10
N ASP A 218 -7.92 -1.86 20.45
CA ASP A 218 -7.61 -0.54 19.89
C ASP A 218 -7.27 -0.60 18.39
N GLY A 219 -6.83 -1.77 17.89
CA GLY A 219 -6.54 -2.02 16.48
C GLY A 219 -7.76 -2.29 15.61
N ILE A 220 -8.84 -2.86 16.15
CA ILE A 220 -10.02 -3.33 15.41
C ILE A 220 -10.60 -2.29 14.43
N PRO A 221 -10.87 -1.03 14.83
CA PRO A 221 -11.47 -0.05 13.91
C PRO A 221 -10.59 0.25 12.70
N PHE A 222 -9.27 0.24 12.90
CA PHE A 222 -8.29 0.51 11.85
C PHE A 222 -8.04 -0.72 10.96
N PHE A 223 -8.18 -1.94 11.51
CA PHE A 223 -8.05 -3.18 10.78
C PHE A 223 -9.02 -3.25 9.59
N PHE A 224 -10.31 -3.05 9.82
CA PHE A 224 -11.31 -3.11 8.75
C PHE A 224 -11.10 -2.04 7.68
N SER A 225 -10.66 -0.84 8.04
CA SER A 225 -10.33 0.20 7.09
C SER A 225 -9.13 -0.19 6.21
N GLN A 226 -8.07 -0.71 6.82
CA GLN A 226 -6.87 -1.15 6.11
C GLN A 226 -7.15 -2.39 5.24
N LEU A 227 -7.90 -3.36 5.76
CA LEU A 227 -8.31 -4.54 5.00
C LEU A 227 -9.09 -4.14 3.75
N SER A 228 -10.04 -3.23 3.88
CA SER A 228 -10.84 -2.72 2.76
C SER A 228 -9.96 -2.06 1.69
N LYS A 229 -8.98 -1.25 2.11
CA LYS A 229 -8.02 -0.65 1.19
C LYS A 229 -7.20 -1.72 0.46
N THR A 230 -6.65 -2.69 1.20
CA THR A 230 -5.83 -3.76 0.63
C THR A 230 -6.61 -4.65 -0.34
N ILE A 231 -7.88 -4.93 -0.06
CA ILE A 231 -8.77 -5.63 -0.99
C ILE A 231 -8.89 -4.84 -2.29
N ASN A 232 -9.25 -3.56 -2.25
CA ASN A 232 -9.37 -2.73 -3.44
C ASN A 232 -8.07 -2.69 -4.27
N GLU A 233 -6.91 -2.74 -3.59
CA GLU A 233 -5.62 -2.66 -4.26
C GLU A 233 -5.19 -3.98 -4.90
N ASN A 234 -5.48 -5.13 -4.31
CA ASN A 234 -4.85 -6.40 -4.70
C ASN A 234 -5.82 -7.42 -5.32
N ILE A 235 -7.13 -7.30 -5.12
CA ILE A 235 -8.10 -8.33 -5.50
C ILE A 235 -8.08 -8.65 -7.00
N ALA A 236 -7.85 -7.67 -7.87
CA ALA A 236 -7.81 -7.88 -9.32
C ALA A 236 -6.67 -8.82 -9.72
N VAL A 237 -5.47 -8.59 -9.18
CA VAL A 237 -4.29 -9.43 -9.43
C VAL A 237 -4.49 -10.82 -8.83
N THR A 238 -5.03 -10.89 -7.61
CA THR A 238 -5.29 -12.16 -6.92
C THR A 238 -6.32 -12.99 -7.69
N MET A 239 -7.45 -12.39 -8.10
CA MET A 239 -8.48 -13.10 -8.85
C MET A 239 -8.01 -13.49 -10.25
N ALA A 240 -7.23 -12.65 -10.92
CA ALA A 240 -6.64 -13.01 -12.20
C ALA A 240 -5.71 -14.21 -12.10
N GLY A 241 -4.86 -14.27 -11.08
CA GLY A 241 -3.99 -15.43 -10.87
C GLY A 241 -4.74 -16.73 -10.57
N ILE A 242 -5.92 -16.63 -9.92
CA ILE A 242 -6.76 -17.80 -9.63
C ILE A 242 -7.58 -18.25 -10.85
N LEU A 243 -8.14 -17.31 -11.60
CA LEU A 243 -9.20 -17.59 -12.59
C LEU A 243 -8.72 -17.51 -14.05
N LEU A 244 -7.73 -16.69 -14.37
CA LEU A 244 -7.24 -16.48 -15.73
C LEU A 244 -5.86 -17.10 -15.96
N GLY A 245 -4.99 -17.04 -14.96
CA GLY A 245 -3.63 -17.54 -15.03
C GLY A 245 -2.57 -16.48 -14.66
N MET A 246 -1.34 -16.95 -14.48
CA MET A 246 -0.27 -16.10 -13.95
C MET A 246 0.17 -15.01 -14.95
N GLY A 247 0.14 -15.31 -16.25
CA GLY A 247 0.44 -14.33 -17.29
C GLY A 247 -0.53 -13.15 -17.29
N ASP A 248 -1.82 -13.39 -17.06
CA ASP A 248 -2.85 -12.35 -17.01
C ASP A 248 -2.77 -11.55 -15.71
N ALA A 249 -2.43 -12.22 -14.61
CA ALA A 249 -2.10 -11.54 -13.35
C ALA A 249 -0.91 -10.58 -13.53
N ALA A 250 0.12 -10.98 -14.28
CA ALA A 250 1.25 -10.13 -14.62
C ALA A 250 0.82 -8.88 -15.40
N ILE A 251 0.02 -9.07 -16.45
CA ILE A 251 -0.48 -7.95 -17.27
C ILE A 251 -1.27 -6.97 -16.42
N LEU A 252 -2.22 -7.45 -15.60
CA LEU A 252 -3.02 -6.61 -14.71
C LEU A 252 -2.15 -5.89 -13.67
N GLY A 253 -1.17 -6.58 -13.10
CA GLY A 253 -0.25 -6.03 -12.11
C GLY A 253 0.61 -4.90 -12.69
N VAL A 254 1.21 -5.10 -13.87
CA VAL A 254 2.00 -4.08 -14.57
C VAL A 254 1.12 -2.90 -14.96
N SER A 255 -0.03 -3.17 -15.59
CA SER A 255 -0.97 -2.13 -16.02
C SER A 255 -1.42 -1.26 -14.86
N LYS A 256 -1.83 -1.88 -13.74
CA LYS A 256 -2.22 -1.16 -12.53
C LYS A 256 -1.06 -0.33 -11.97
N ARG A 257 0.15 -0.86 -11.99
CA ARG A 257 1.34 -0.15 -11.49
C ARG A 257 1.67 1.08 -12.30
N ILE A 258 1.58 1.00 -13.64
CA ILE A 258 1.75 2.14 -14.55
C ILE A 258 0.72 3.23 -14.22
N ILE A 259 -0.53 2.86 -14.07
CA ILE A 259 -1.61 3.80 -13.71
C ILE A 259 -1.43 4.41 -12.32
N THR A 260 -0.94 3.64 -11.35
CA THR A 260 -0.64 4.18 -10.02
C THR A 260 0.49 5.22 -10.08
N PHE A 261 1.50 5.00 -10.92
CA PHE A 261 2.55 6.00 -11.12
C PHE A 261 2.01 7.28 -11.74
N ALA A 262 1.14 7.16 -12.74
CA ALA A 262 0.48 8.31 -13.33
C ALA A 262 -0.34 9.07 -12.27
N ALA A 263 -1.12 8.40 -11.44
CA ALA A 263 -1.96 9.02 -10.41
C ALA A 263 -1.17 9.74 -9.29
N THR A 264 0.08 9.34 -9.04
CA THR A 264 0.88 9.83 -7.88
C THR A 264 1.04 11.35 -7.83
N PRO A 265 1.35 12.09 -8.92
CA PRO A 265 1.44 13.55 -8.86
C PRO A 265 0.13 14.21 -8.42
N GLY A 266 -1.01 13.73 -8.92
CA GLY A 266 -2.34 14.19 -8.52
C GLY A 266 -2.62 13.95 -7.04
N GLU A 267 -2.27 12.77 -6.52
CA GLU A 267 -2.41 12.43 -5.10
C GLU A 267 -1.49 13.27 -4.21
N MET A 268 -0.26 13.51 -4.60
CA MET A 268 0.67 14.39 -3.89
C MET A 268 0.14 15.82 -3.79
N LEU A 269 -0.42 16.36 -4.88
CA LEU A 269 -1.06 17.66 -4.87
C LEU A 269 -2.26 17.69 -3.90
N CYS A 270 -3.11 16.67 -3.92
CA CYS A 270 -4.23 16.55 -3.00
C CYS A 270 -3.78 16.53 -1.52
N ASN A 271 -2.71 15.79 -1.22
CA ASN A 271 -2.14 15.71 0.12
C ASN A 271 -1.54 17.05 0.57
N ALA A 272 -0.90 17.80 -0.33
CA ALA A 272 -0.35 19.13 -0.04
C ALA A 272 -1.45 20.18 0.25
N LEU A 273 -2.63 20.03 -0.35
CA LEU A 273 -3.77 20.93 -0.15
C LEU A 273 -4.57 20.62 1.12
N TYR A 274 -4.48 19.41 1.63
CA TYR A 274 -5.25 18.96 2.78
C TYR A 274 -5.06 19.84 4.05
N PRO A 275 -3.83 20.19 4.50
CA PRO A 275 -3.64 21.02 5.68
C PRO A 275 -4.29 22.39 5.56
N ARG A 276 -4.18 23.04 4.39
CA ARG A 276 -4.79 24.34 4.13
C ARG A 276 -6.32 24.27 4.21
N ASN A 277 -6.91 23.25 3.56
CA ASN A 277 -8.37 23.07 3.58
C ASN A 277 -8.87 22.70 4.98
N SER A 278 -8.11 21.93 5.73
CA SER A 278 -8.44 21.58 7.12
C SER A 278 -8.43 22.78 8.06
N PHE A 279 -7.48 23.70 7.86
CA PHE A 279 -7.35 24.91 8.69
C PHE A 279 -8.37 25.98 8.32
N ASN A 280 -8.45 26.34 7.03
CA ASN A 280 -9.27 27.48 6.59
C ASN A 280 -10.74 27.12 6.36
N LYS A 281 -11.04 25.86 6.04
CA LYS A 281 -12.38 25.35 5.70
C LYS A 281 -13.10 26.21 4.64
N ASP A 282 -12.33 26.72 3.66
CA ASP A 282 -12.82 27.59 2.59
C ASP A 282 -13.47 26.77 1.48
N ARG A 283 -14.79 26.87 1.38
CA ARG A 283 -15.60 26.15 0.38
C ARG A 283 -15.39 26.67 -1.04
N ILE A 284 -15.14 27.96 -1.19
CA ILE A 284 -14.93 28.57 -2.52
C ILE A 284 -13.62 28.08 -3.09
N TYR A 285 -12.57 28.08 -2.26
CA TYR A 285 -11.27 27.53 -2.61
C TYR A 285 -11.35 26.03 -2.94
N PHE A 286 -12.08 25.26 -2.12
CA PHE A 286 -12.27 23.82 -2.35
C PHE A 286 -12.93 23.56 -3.72
N ARG A 287 -13.99 24.29 -4.07
CA ARG A 287 -14.68 24.16 -5.36
C ARG A 287 -13.81 24.57 -6.54
N GLY A 288 -13.07 25.67 -6.40
CA GLY A 288 -12.14 26.13 -7.43
C GLY A 288 -11.07 25.10 -7.74
N PHE A 289 -10.47 24.54 -6.69
CA PHE A 289 -9.45 23.52 -6.85
C PHE A 289 -9.99 22.18 -7.36
N LEU A 290 -11.22 21.81 -7.01
CA LEU A 290 -11.88 20.62 -7.57
C LEU A 290 -12.00 20.70 -9.10
N LYS A 291 -12.38 21.88 -9.62
CA LYS A 291 -12.42 22.12 -11.08
C LYS A 291 -11.05 22.04 -11.71
N PHE A 292 -10.04 22.61 -11.05
CA PHE A 292 -8.64 22.51 -11.50
C PHE A 292 -8.15 21.06 -11.57
N ILE A 293 -8.39 20.27 -10.51
CA ILE A 293 -7.99 18.84 -10.49
C ILE A 293 -8.72 18.07 -11.59
N PHE A 294 -10.01 18.32 -11.80
CA PHE A 294 -10.75 17.68 -12.89
C PHE A 294 -10.12 17.97 -14.26
N LEU A 295 -9.79 19.23 -14.54
CA LEU A 295 -9.13 19.60 -15.78
C LEU A 295 -7.74 18.99 -15.91
N ALA A 296 -6.94 19.02 -14.84
CA ALA A 296 -5.61 18.44 -14.82
C ALA A 296 -5.65 16.92 -15.10
N VAL A 297 -6.59 16.20 -14.49
CA VAL A 297 -6.78 14.76 -14.71
C VAL A 297 -7.22 14.46 -16.15
N VAL A 298 -8.10 15.28 -16.76
CA VAL A 298 -8.48 15.09 -18.16
C VAL A 298 -7.26 15.25 -19.07
N ILE A 299 -6.44 16.26 -18.84
CA ILE A 299 -5.19 16.47 -19.60
C ILE A 299 -4.24 15.28 -19.37
N GLU A 300 -4.08 14.83 -18.14
CA GLU A 300 -3.24 13.68 -17.77
C GLU A 300 -3.69 12.40 -18.49
N VAL A 301 -4.98 12.10 -18.50
CA VAL A 301 -5.55 10.93 -19.20
C VAL A 301 -5.29 10.99 -20.70
N VAL A 302 -5.43 12.17 -21.32
CA VAL A 302 -5.14 12.35 -22.74
C VAL A 302 -3.65 12.11 -23.01
N ILE A 303 -2.75 12.69 -22.24
CA ILE A 303 -1.30 12.49 -22.37
C ILE A 303 -0.96 11.01 -22.14
N ALA A 304 -1.48 10.41 -21.10
CA ALA A 304 -1.24 9.01 -20.76
C ALA A 304 -1.71 8.06 -21.89
N PHE A 305 -2.85 8.35 -22.52
CA PHE A 305 -3.36 7.52 -23.63
C PHE A 305 -2.34 7.38 -24.78
N TYR A 306 -1.63 8.46 -25.12
CA TYR A 306 -0.60 8.44 -26.16
C TYR A 306 0.74 7.89 -25.66
N LEU A 307 1.06 8.06 -24.38
CA LEU A 307 2.33 7.58 -23.81
C LEU A 307 2.31 6.10 -23.43
N ILE A 308 1.14 5.51 -23.14
CA ILE A 308 1.01 4.11 -22.68
C ILE A 308 1.78 3.11 -23.56
N PRO A 309 1.74 3.12 -24.90
CA PRO A 309 2.50 2.17 -25.69
C PRO A 309 3.99 2.19 -25.36
N TYR A 310 4.58 3.38 -25.30
CA TYR A 310 6.00 3.56 -25.00
C TYR A 310 6.36 3.16 -23.57
N VAL A 311 5.47 3.46 -22.62
CA VAL A 311 5.66 3.10 -21.22
C VAL A 311 5.56 1.58 -21.04
N VAL A 312 4.60 0.93 -21.66
CA VAL A 312 4.45 -0.53 -21.61
C VAL A 312 5.65 -1.22 -22.28
N GLU A 313 6.11 -0.72 -23.42
CA GLU A 313 7.32 -1.21 -24.11
C GLU A 313 8.56 -1.08 -23.21
N PHE A 314 8.70 0.05 -22.52
CA PHE A 314 9.78 0.24 -21.55
C PHE A 314 9.75 -0.80 -20.43
N PHE A 315 8.57 -1.05 -19.82
CA PHE A 315 8.42 -1.97 -18.68
C PHE A 315 8.44 -3.43 -19.07
N ALA A 316 7.77 -3.81 -20.13
CA ALA A 316 7.52 -5.21 -20.49
C ALA A 316 8.13 -5.63 -21.85
N GLY A 317 8.55 -4.68 -22.70
CA GLY A 317 8.98 -4.98 -24.05
C GLY A 317 7.88 -5.73 -24.80
N ASP A 318 8.29 -6.67 -25.66
CA ASP A 318 7.37 -7.51 -26.45
C ASP A 318 6.73 -8.66 -25.65
N THR A 319 7.05 -8.78 -24.36
CA THR A 319 6.58 -9.93 -23.54
C THR A 319 5.11 -9.86 -23.17
N MET A 320 4.50 -8.67 -23.21
CA MET A 320 3.10 -8.42 -22.78
C MET A 320 2.36 -7.49 -23.76
N PRO A 321 2.09 -7.90 -25.02
CA PRO A 321 1.43 -7.04 -26.00
C PRO A 321 0.05 -6.55 -25.54
N ASP A 322 -0.71 -7.40 -24.83
CA ASP A 322 -2.05 -7.07 -24.31
C ASP A 322 -2.02 -6.00 -23.22
N ALA A 323 -0.87 -5.77 -22.57
CA ALA A 323 -0.76 -4.79 -21.50
C ALA A 323 -1.08 -3.36 -21.97
N VAL A 324 -0.82 -3.03 -23.23
CA VAL A 324 -1.15 -1.71 -23.81
C VAL A 324 -2.66 -1.46 -23.74
N MET A 325 -3.45 -2.43 -24.20
CA MET A 325 -4.91 -2.29 -24.23
C MET A 325 -5.52 -2.30 -22.82
N VAL A 326 -5.04 -3.21 -21.98
CA VAL A 326 -5.47 -3.29 -20.56
C VAL A 326 -5.12 -2.00 -19.82
N THR A 327 -3.93 -1.44 -20.02
CA THR A 327 -3.52 -0.17 -19.39
C THR A 327 -4.35 1.00 -19.90
N ARG A 328 -4.65 1.05 -21.21
CA ARG A 328 -5.58 2.06 -21.76
C ARG A 328 -6.97 1.97 -21.12
N PHE A 329 -7.45 0.76 -20.89
CA PHE A 329 -8.74 0.58 -20.21
C PHE A 329 -8.69 1.06 -18.75
N TYR A 330 -7.55 0.91 -18.06
CA TYR A 330 -7.31 1.46 -16.73
C TYR A 330 -7.26 3.00 -16.69
N LEU A 331 -7.19 3.72 -17.81
CA LEU A 331 -7.29 5.18 -17.82
C LEU A 331 -8.64 5.68 -17.26
N LEU A 332 -9.71 4.88 -17.41
CA LEU A 332 -10.99 5.17 -16.77
C LEU A 332 -10.88 5.17 -15.23
N TYR A 333 -10.06 4.29 -14.67
CA TYR A 333 -9.76 4.27 -13.23
C TYR A 333 -8.92 5.50 -12.83
N LEU A 334 -7.87 5.84 -13.62
CA LEU A 334 -7.04 7.02 -13.40
C LEU A 334 -7.87 8.30 -13.32
N MET A 335 -8.89 8.43 -14.17
CA MET A 335 -9.78 9.59 -14.18
C MET A 335 -10.43 9.87 -12.83
N PHE A 336 -10.68 8.83 -12.03
CA PHE A 336 -11.38 8.99 -10.75
C PHE A 336 -10.44 9.13 -9.55
N VAL A 337 -9.25 8.54 -9.56
CA VAL A 337 -8.35 8.44 -8.40
C VAL A 337 -8.00 9.78 -7.76
N PRO A 338 -7.45 10.79 -8.47
CA PRO A 338 -7.11 12.07 -7.85
C PRO A 338 -8.34 12.84 -7.36
N ILE A 339 -9.48 12.74 -8.08
CA ILE A 339 -10.72 13.39 -7.69
C ILE A 339 -11.27 12.77 -6.39
N VAL A 340 -11.31 11.44 -6.32
CA VAL A 340 -11.73 10.71 -5.12
C VAL A 340 -10.84 11.07 -3.94
N THR A 341 -9.53 11.12 -4.14
CA THR A 341 -8.55 11.48 -3.12
C THR A 341 -8.80 12.91 -2.61
N TYR A 342 -8.95 13.88 -3.50
CA TYR A 342 -9.18 15.26 -3.13
C TYR A 342 -10.52 15.47 -2.39
N VAL A 343 -11.61 14.94 -2.92
CA VAL A 343 -12.94 15.03 -2.30
C VAL A 343 -12.96 14.33 -0.94
N GLY A 344 -12.20 13.23 -0.81
CA GLY A 344 -12.08 12.50 0.44
C GLY A 344 -11.32 13.26 1.52
N TYR A 345 -10.06 13.58 1.27
CA TYR A 345 -9.18 14.22 2.26
C TYR A 345 -9.50 15.71 2.42
N SER A 346 -9.42 16.48 1.35
CA SER A 346 -9.59 17.93 1.38
C SER A 346 -11.05 18.38 1.46
N GLY A 347 -12.00 17.48 1.13
CA GLY A 347 -13.43 17.69 1.34
C GLY A 347 -13.90 17.09 2.66
N LEU A 348 -14.20 15.78 2.69
CA LEU A 348 -14.88 15.17 3.83
C LEU A 348 -14.08 15.21 5.13
N ILE A 349 -12.79 14.81 5.12
CA ILE A 349 -11.99 14.77 6.36
C ILE A 349 -11.69 16.18 6.84
N ALA A 350 -11.25 17.10 5.97
CA ALA A 350 -10.90 18.47 6.32
C ALA A 350 -12.07 19.22 6.97
N PHE A 351 -13.29 18.95 6.53
CA PHE A 351 -14.50 19.56 7.07
C PHE A 351 -15.15 18.78 8.24
N GLY A 352 -14.48 17.71 8.73
CA GLY A 352 -14.90 16.98 9.94
C GLY A 352 -15.85 15.80 9.70
N HIS A 353 -16.01 15.35 8.46
CA HIS A 353 -16.94 14.26 8.09
C HIS A 353 -16.23 12.93 7.85
N ALA A 354 -15.28 12.55 8.75
CA ALA A 354 -14.47 11.34 8.64
C ALA A 354 -15.32 10.05 8.56
N LYS A 355 -16.50 10.01 9.19
CA LYS A 355 -17.42 8.86 9.10
C LYS A 355 -17.87 8.61 7.65
N ALA A 356 -18.26 9.68 6.93
CA ALA A 356 -18.66 9.55 5.52
C ALA A 356 -17.49 9.12 4.63
N PHE A 357 -16.28 9.60 4.90
CA PHE A 357 -15.06 9.14 4.22
C PHE A 357 -14.85 7.64 4.40
N ASN A 358 -14.85 7.12 5.63
CA ASN A 358 -14.63 5.70 5.89
C ASN A 358 -15.75 4.83 5.28
N THR A 359 -17.02 5.25 5.40
CA THR A 359 -18.15 4.53 4.80
C THR A 359 -18.00 4.41 3.29
N SER A 360 -17.46 5.43 2.61
CA SER A 360 -17.23 5.38 1.16
C SER A 360 -16.25 4.28 0.75
N ILE A 361 -15.25 3.98 1.58
CA ILE A 361 -14.29 2.90 1.33
C ILE A 361 -14.99 1.53 1.44
N TYR A 362 -15.83 1.34 2.47
CA TYR A 362 -16.58 0.09 2.62
C TYR A 362 -17.56 -0.15 1.47
N ILE A 363 -18.23 0.91 0.99
CA ILE A 363 -19.12 0.82 -0.17
C ILE A 363 -18.35 0.41 -1.42
N SER A 364 -17.17 0.98 -1.67
CA SER A 364 -16.37 0.63 -2.84
C SER A 364 -15.95 -0.85 -2.83
N VAL A 365 -15.54 -1.38 -1.68
CA VAL A 365 -15.21 -2.80 -1.53
C VAL A 365 -16.43 -3.68 -1.72
N PHE A 366 -17.56 -3.29 -1.14
CA PHE A 366 -18.81 -4.04 -1.30
C PHE A 366 -19.22 -4.12 -2.78
N VAL A 367 -19.19 -2.99 -3.50
CA VAL A 367 -19.49 -2.97 -4.94
C VAL A 367 -18.49 -3.84 -5.72
N GLN A 368 -17.22 -3.76 -5.38
CA GLN A 368 -16.19 -4.57 -6.03
C GLN A 368 -16.42 -6.06 -5.83
N LEU A 369 -16.66 -6.50 -4.60
CA LEU A 369 -16.94 -7.90 -4.29
C LEU A 369 -18.24 -8.39 -4.95
N LEU A 370 -19.28 -7.54 -4.99
CA LEU A 370 -20.54 -7.85 -5.68
C LEU A 370 -20.31 -8.08 -7.18
N LEU A 371 -19.48 -7.24 -7.83
CA LEU A 371 -19.14 -7.42 -9.25
C LEU A 371 -18.34 -8.71 -9.48
N TYR A 372 -17.41 -9.06 -8.60
CA TYR A 372 -16.71 -10.35 -8.71
C TYR A 372 -17.65 -11.54 -8.52
N LEU A 373 -18.60 -11.46 -7.57
CA LEU A 373 -19.65 -12.49 -7.43
C LEU A 373 -20.53 -12.60 -8.67
N LEU A 374 -20.89 -11.47 -9.30
CA LEU A 374 -21.63 -11.45 -10.55
C LEU A 374 -20.85 -12.11 -11.69
N PHE A 375 -19.55 -11.78 -11.82
CA PHE A 375 -18.70 -12.42 -12.82
C PHE A 375 -18.57 -13.92 -12.57
N PHE A 376 -18.49 -14.34 -11.31
CA PHE A 376 -18.49 -15.76 -10.95
C PHE A 376 -19.81 -16.44 -11.31
N ALA A 377 -20.95 -15.82 -11.04
CA ALA A 377 -22.28 -16.37 -11.34
C ALA A 377 -22.57 -16.44 -12.85
N THR A 378 -21.97 -15.56 -13.65
CA THR A 378 -22.15 -15.50 -15.12
C THR A 378 -21.05 -16.21 -15.91
N ASP A 379 -20.06 -16.78 -15.23
CA ASP A 379 -18.84 -17.37 -15.82
C ASP A 379 -18.11 -16.43 -16.79
N TYR A 380 -18.18 -15.13 -16.50
CA TYR A 380 -17.60 -14.08 -17.34
C TYR A 380 -16.30 -13.54 -16.75
N PHE A 381 -15.21 -14.24 -17.03
CA PHE A 381 -13.88 -13.88 -16.54
C PHE A 381 -12.99 -13.41 -17.68
N ASN A 382 -12.56 -12.16 -17.60
CA ASN A 382 -11.48 -11.62 -18.43
C ASN A 382 -10.80 -10.43 -17.75
N MET A 383 -9.63 -10.04 -18.23
CA MET A 383 -8.86 -8.92 -17.68
C MET A 383 -9.66 -7.60 -17.67
N TYR A 384 -10.45 -7.35 -18.71
CA TYR A 384 -11.25 -6.12 -18.82
C TYR A 384 -12.37 -6.05 -17.80
N ALA A 385 -13.02 -7.19 -17.49
CA ALA A 385 -14.02 -7.27 -16.44
C ALA A 385 -13.41 -6.89 -15.06
N PHE A 386 -12.20 -7.36 -14.78
CA PHE A 386 -11.51 -7.03 -13.52
C PHE A 386 -11.12 -5.55 -13.44
N VAL A 387 -10.66 -4.96 -14.55
CA VAL A 387 -10.42 -3.51 -14.63
C VAL A 387 -11.72 -2.72 -14.47
N ALA A 388 -12.80 -3.18 -15.11
CA ALA A 388 -14.13 -2.57 -14.96
C ALA A 388 -14.63 -2.62 -13.51
N ALA A 389 -14.45 -3.75 -12.81
CA ALA A 389 -14.80 -3.85 -11.39
C ALA A 389 -14.03 -2.85 -10.52
N ASN A 390 -12.71 -2.69 -10.73
CA ASN A 390 -11.91 -1.69 -10.03
C ASN A 390 -12.41 -0.26 -10.34
N THR A 391 -12.71 0.02 -11.59
CA THR A 391 -13.17 1.34 -12.04
C THR A 391 -14.55 1.68 -11.47
N LEU A 392 -15.50 0.73 -11.52
CA LEU A 392 -16.85 0.92 -10.99
C LEU A 392 -16.86 1.04 -9.45
N SER A 393 -15.99 0.30 -8.78
CA SER A 393 -15.78 0.44 -7.33
C SER A 393 -15.30 1.86 -6.97
N MET A 394 -14.33 2.42 -7.72
CA MET A 394 -13.83 3.76 -7.53
C MET A 394 -14.89 4.82 -7.87
N LEU A 395 -15.67 4.60 -8.94
CA LEU A 395 -16.81 5.46 -9.30
C LEU A 395 -17.87 5.47 -8.19
N SER A 396 -18.21 4.32 -7.61
CA SER A 396 -19.17 4.23 -6.50
C SER A 396 -18.69 5.03 -5.28
N MET A 397 -17.39 4.98 -4.97
CA MET A 397 -16.77 5.80 -3.93
C MET A 397 -16.90 7.28 -4.24
N LEU A 398 -16.63 7.69 -5.49
CA LEU A 398 -16.75 9.08 -5.92
C LEU A 398 -18.20 9.57 -5.80
N ILE A 399 -19.16 8.81 -6.30
CA ILE A 399 -20.58 9.16 -6.23
C ILE A 399 -21.01 9.39 -4.78
N TYR A 400 -20.69 8.43 -3.90
CA TYR A 400 -21.02 8.55 -2.48
C TYR A 400 -20.39 9.81 -1.85
N ARG A 401 -19.08 10.05 -2.09
CA ARG A 401 -18.38 11.24 -1.58
C ARG A 401 -19.01 12.54 -2.10
N MET A 402 -19.35 12.60 -3.37
CA MET A 402 -19.99 13.77 -3.98
C MET A 402 -21.40 14.04 -3.43
N VAL A 403 -22.20 12.98 -3.22
CA VAL A 403 -23.53 13.10 -2.58
C VAL A 403 -23.40 13.71 -1.17
N TYR A 404 -22.43 13.23 -0.38
CA TYR A 404 -22.21 13.77 0.96
C TYR A 404 -21.60 15.18 0.94
N CYS A 405 -20.72 15.50 -0.02
CA CYS A 405 -20.24 16.88 -0.21
C CYS A 405 -21.39 17.83 -0.54
N ARG A 406 -22.35 17.41 -1.37
CA ARG A 406 -23.58 18.21 -1.63
C ARG A 406 -24.44 18.34 -0.38
N LYS A 407 -24.67 17.23 0.36
CA LYS A 407 -25.43 17.25 1.62
C LYS A 407 -24.85 18.23 2.64
N TYR A 408 -23.53 18.34 2.72
CA TYR A 408 -22.83 19.25 3.61
C TYR A 408 -22.55 20.64 3.00
N LYS A 409 -23.09 20.91 1.81
CA LYS A 409 -22.93 22.17 1.07
C LYS A 409 -21.46 22.53 0.78
N LEU A 410 -20.62 21.54 0.56
CA LEU A 410 -19.22 21.75 0.21
C LEU A 410 -19.05 22.00 -1.30
N VAL A 411 -19.91 21.37 -2.10
CA VAL A 411 -19.97 21.51 -3.57
C VAL A 411 -21.33 22.09 -3.98
#